data_09f12dd97b31ca5eb744ab37babaca8e
#
_entry.id   09f12dd97b31ca5eb744ab37babaca8e
#
_cell.length_a   1.000
_cell.length_b   1.000
_cell.length_c   1.000
_cell.angle_alpha   90.00
_cell.angle_beta   90.00
_cell.angle_gamma   90.00
#
_symmetry.space_group_name_H-M   'P 1'
#
loop_
_entity.id
_entity.type
_entity.pdbx_description
1 polymer ?
#
loop_
_entity_poly.entity_id
_entity_poly.type
_entity_poly.pdbx_seq_one_letter_code
_entity_poly.pdbx_strand_id
1 'polypeptide(L)'
;MIEKISEIGVDKVTFIYTQHSERRKIKLDRLEKISIASMKQSNSLKKLKIEEIISLQSFLRNYNTNDEKYIAHMNEGNELLKKSFKKNESFTILIGPEGDFSSNEITDAHKKKFKSISLGKNTLKTETASIIACYSIIQLMS
;
A
#
# COMPACT_ATOMS: atom_id res chain seq x y z
N MET A 1 8.22 5.82 7.25
CA MET A 1 7.36 4.77 6.65
C MET A 1 8.13 3.50 6.31
N ILE A 2 9.15 3.56 5.48
CA ILE A 2 9.90 2.37 5.02
C ILE A 2 10.47 1.54 6.17
N GLU A 3 11.03 2.19 7.18
CA GLU A 3 11.53 1.50 8.37
C GLU A 3 10.46 0.61 9.01
N LYS A 4 9.27 1.16 9.23
CA LYS A 4 8.15 0.44 9.87
C LYS A 4 7.57 -0.67 8.98
N ILE A 5 7.43 -0.41 7.70
CA ILE A 5 6.94 -1.40 6.75
C ILE A 5 7.92 -2.58 6.63
N SER A 6 9.20 -2.30 6.63
CA SER A 6 10.24 -3.33 6.64
C SER A 6 10.18 -4.17 7.92
N GLU A 7 10.04 -3.51 9.07
CA GLU A 7 9.92 -4.17 10.38
C GLU A 7 8.68 -5.07 10.48
N ILE A 8 7.57 -4.63 9.92
CA ILE A 8 6.30 -5.39 9.90
C ILE A 8 6.40 -6.66 9.06
N GLY A 9 7.29 -6.68 8.06
CA GLY A 9 7.50 -7.85 7.22
C GLY A 9 6.80 -7.80 5.87
N VAL A 10 6.55 -6.62 5.34
CA VAL A 10 6.02 -6.44 3.99
C VAL A 10 7.09 -6.87 2.97
N ASP A 11 6.68 -7.58 1.93
CA ASP A 11 7.60 -8.10 0.91
C ASP A 11 8.08 -7.04 -0.06
N LYS A 12 7.18 -6.15 -0.49
CA LYS A 12 7.45 -5.19 -1.55
C LYS A 12 6.65 -3.91 -1.36
N VAL A 13 7.26 -2.80 -1.67
CA VAL A 13 6.60 -1.51 -1.80
C VAL A 13 6.90 -0.90 -3.16
N THR A 14 5.86 -0.47 -3.84
CA THR A 14 5.96 0.28 -5.10
C THR A 14 5.43 1.69 -4.84
N PHE A 15 6.26 2.69 -5.06
CA PHE A 15 5.82 4.07 -4.96
C PHE A 15 5.05 4.44 -6.23
N ILE A 16 3.86 5.00 -6.04
CA ILE A 16 3.03 5.47 -7.15
C ILE A 16 2.77 6.95 -7.00
N TYR A 17 2.67 7.66 -8.11
CA TYR A 17 2.12 9.01 -8.11
C TYR A 17 0.76 9.00 -8.79
N THR A 18 -0.13 9.81 -8.25
CA THR A 18 -1.53 9.91 -8.65
C THR A 18 -1.83 11.36 -9.05
N GLN A 19 -3.06 11.63 -9.45
CA GLN A 19 -3.50 12.97 -9.82
C GLN A 19 -3.26 14.00 -8.72
N HIS A 20 -3.47 13.63 -7.46
CA HIS A 20 -3.34 14.52 -6.31
C HIS A 20 -1.99 14.41 -5.59
N SER A 21 -1.03 13.69 -6.15
CA SER A 21 0.30 13.56 -5.54
C SER A 21 1.13 14.83 -5.77
N GLU A 22 1.70 15.37 -4.70
CA GLU A 22 2.65 16.46 -4.76
C GLU A 22 4.04 15.96 -5.16
N ARG A 23 4.47 14.83 -4.60
CA ARG A 23 5.76 14.21 -4.90
C ARG A 23 5.65 13.20 -6.03
N ARG A 24 6.55 13.35 -7.02
CA ARG A 24 6.65 12.44 -8.17
C ARG A 24 8.05 11.84 -8.34
N LYS A 25 8.91 12.02 -7.33
CA LYS A 25 10.28 11.51 -7.31
C LYS A 25 10.61 10.96 -5.92
N ILE A 26 11.43 9.92 -5.88
CA ILE A 26 11.94 9.33 -4.64
C ILE A 26 13.47 9.17 -4.73
N LYS A 27 14.12 9.10 -3.57
CA LYS A 27 15.54 8.78 -3.46
C LYS A 27 15.70 7.30 -3.11
N LEU A 28 15.69 6.45 -4.12
CA LEU A 28 15.69 5.00 -3.97
C LEU A 28 16.85 4.49 -3.11
N ASP A 29 18.07 4.97 -3.35
CA ASP A 29 19.27 4.55 -2.60
C ASP A 29 19.12 4.80 -1.10
N ARG A 30 18.59 5.95 -0.72
CA ARG A 30 18.33 6.29 0.68
C ARG A 30 17.32 5.36 1.31
N LEU A 31 16.23 5.07 0.59
CA LEU A 31 15.17 4.19 1.07
C LEU A 31 15.68 2.76 1.22
N GLU A 32 16.51 2.29 0.31
CA GLU A 32 17.13 0.97 0.42
C GLU A 32 18.04 0.84 1.63
N LYS A 33 18.84 1.87 1.92
CA LYS A 33 19.70 1.89 3.12
C LYS A 33 18.88 1.81 4.40
N ILE A 34 17.75 2.53 4.47
CA ILE A 34 16.83 2.48 5.61
C ILE A 34 16.25 1.08 5.75
N SER A 35 15.84 0.46 4.65
CA SER A 35 15.29 -0.89 4.64
C SER A 35 16.29 -1.93 5.15
N ILE A 36 17.54 -1.86 4.71
CA ILE A 36 18.60 -2.77 5.14
C ILE A 36 18.88 -2.62 6.64
N ALA A 37 18.97 -1.38 7.13
CA ALA A 37 19.19 -1.12 8.55
C ALA A 37 18.04 -1.66 9.40
N SER A 38 16.80 -1.48 8.97
CA SER A 38 15.62 -2.01 9.65
C SER A 38 15.60 -3.53 9.67
N MET A 39 15.97 -4.17 8.58
CA MET A 39 16.06 -5.63 8.49
C MET A 39 17.05 -6.19 9.54
N LYS A 40 18.21 -5.56 9.67
CA LYS A 40 19.23 -5.98 10.65
C LYS A 40 18.76 -5.78 12.08
N GLN A 41 18.09 -4.66 12.36
CA GLN A 41 17.59 -4.35 13.69
C GLN A 41 16.46 -5.30 14.14
N SER A 42 15.57 -5.67 13.23
CA SER A 42 14.41 -6.52 13.53
C SER A 42 14.71 -8.01 13.44
N ASN A 43 15.96 -8.39 13.16
CA ASN A 43 16.36 -9.79 12.90
C ASN A 43 15.54 -10.45 11.79
N SER A 44 15.05 -9.66 10.85
CA SER A 44 14.33 -10.19 9.70
C SER A 44 15.31 -10.84 8.72
N LEU A 45 14.94 -11.99 8.21
CA LEU A 45 15.69 -12.70 7.18
C LEU A 45 15.32 -12.24 5.77
N LYS A 46 14.31 -11.38 5.64
CA LYS A 46 13.74 -10.95 4.37
C LYS A 46 13.90 -9.46 4.17
N LYS A 47 14.52 -9.10 3.05
CA LYS A 47 14.69 -7.69 2.68
C LYS A 47 13.43 -7.17 1.98
N LEU A 48 12.94 -6.00 2.39
CA LEU A 48 11.88 -5.29 1.68
C LEU A 48 12.36 -4.88 0.29
N LYS A 49 11.66 -5.31 -0.74
CA LYS A 49 11.92 -4.86 -2.12
C LYS A 49 11.27 -3.50 -2.34
N ILE A 50 12.07 -2.51 -2.73
CA ILE A 50 11.58 -1.16 -3.03
C ILE A 50 11.70 -0.95 -4.54
N GLU A 51 10.59 -0.63 -5.19
CA GLU A 51 10.55 -0.36 -6.61
C GLU A 51 10.54 1.14 -6.88
N GLU A 52 11.00 1.53 -8.06
CA GLU A 52 10.99 2.92 -8.49
C GLU A 52 9.56 3.46 -8.62
N ILE A 53 9.44 4.77 -8.51
CA ILE A 53 8.15 5.44 -8.60
C ILE A 53 7.61 5.37 -10.03
N ILE A 54 6.33 5.00 -10.13
CA ILE A 54 5.60 4.96 -11.40
C ILE A 54 4.23 5.61 -11.23
N SER A 55 3.57 5.92 -12.33
CA SER A 55 2.19 6.40 -12.26
C SER A 55 1.24 5.26 -11.85
N LEU A 56 0.13 5.62 -11.21
CA LEU A 56 -0.91 4.64 -10.88
C LEU A 56 -1.42 3.92 -12.13
N GLN A 57 -1.60 4.66 -13.24
CA GLN A 57 -2.05 4.06 -14.49
C GLN A 57 -1.07 3.00 -15.01
N SER A 58 0.24 3.30 -14.98
CA SER A 58 1.26 2.31 -15.39
C SER A 58 1.26 1.09 -14.46
N PHE A 59 1.13 1.32 -13.16
CA PHE A 59 1.04 0.24 -12.19
C PHE A 59 -0.15 -0.67 -12.48
N LEU A 60 -1.34 -0.11 -12.66
CA LEU A 60 -2.56 -0.89 -12.92
C LEU A 60 -2.51 -1.60 -14.27
N ARG A 61 -1.93 -0.96 -15.29
CA ARG A 61 -1.79 -1.57 -16.62
C ARG A 61 -0.94 -2.84 -16.59
N ASN A 62 0.12 -2.83 -15.80
CA ASN A 62 1.07 -3.93 -15.72
C ASN A 62 0.75 -4.92 -14.60
N TYR A 63 -0.29 -4.65 -13.82
CA TYR A 63 -0.67 -5.48 -12.68
C TYR A 63 -1.44 -6.70 -13.16
N ASN A 64 -0.89 -7.88 -12.92
CA ASN A 64 -1.51 -9.14 -13.31
C ASN A 64 -1.13 -10.24 -12.30
N THR A 65 -1.76 -10.20 -11.14
CA THR A 65 -1.56 -11.18 -10.09
C THR A 65 -2.89 -11.68 -9.54
N ASN A 66 -2.85 -12.82 -8.82
CA ASN A 66 -4.01 -13.39 -8.15
C ASN A 66 -4.11 -12.97 -6.67
N ASP A 67 -3.42 -11.90 -6.29
CA ASP A 67 -3.47 -11.36 -4.94
C ASP A 67 -4.89 -10.92 -4.55
N GLU A 68 -5.19 -10.94 -3.27
CA GLU A 68 -6.30 -10.14 -2.73
C GLU A 68 -5.91 -8.66 -2.87
N LYS A 69 -6.84 -7.86 -3.39
CA LYS A 69 -6.55 -6.49 -3.83
C LYS A 69 -7.48 -5.49 -3.18
N TYR A 70 -6.89 -4.51 -2.53
CA TYR A 70 -7.64 -3.47 -1.83
C TYR A 70 -7.17 -2.08 -2.24
N ILE A 71 -8.09 -1.12 -2.24
CA ILE A 71 -7.80 0.30 -2.37
C ILE A 71 -8.42 1.02 -1.17
N ALA A 72 -7.57 1.65 -0.37
CA ALA A 72 -8.02 2.40 0.80
C ALA A 72 -8.30 3.85 0.41
N HIS A 73 -9.53 4.29 0.58
CA HIS A 73 -9.91 5.67 0.34
C HIS A 73 -11.11 6.08 1.20
N MET A 74 -11.27 7.39 1.35
CA MET A 74 -12.34 7.96 2.17
C MET A 74 -13.65 8.01 1.38
N ASN A 75 -14.56 7.10 1.70
CA ASN A 75 -15.92 7.11 1.20
C ASN A 75 -16.80 6.45 2.26
N GLU A 76 -17.91 7.09 2.61
CA GLU A 76 -18.82 6.62 3.67
C GLU A 76 -19.36 5.20 3.43
N GLY A 77 -19.49 4.77 2.18
CA GLY A 77 -19.97 3.44 1.84
C GLY A 77 -18.94 2.31 1.93
N ASN A 78 -17.67 2.63 2.19
CA ASN A 78 -16.62 1.61 2.20
C ASN A 78 -16.68 0.76 3.47
N GLU A 79 -16.57 -0.55 3.30
CA GLU A 79 -16.44 -1.46 4.43
C GLU A 79 -15.08 -1.37 5.09
N LEU A 80 -15.02 -1.65 6.39
CA LEU A 80 -13.76 -1.78 7.10
C LEU A 80 -12.96 -2.97 6.55
N LEU A 81 -11.65 -2.81 6.47
CA LEU A 81 -10.73 -3.83 5.95
C LEU A 81 -10.99 -5.21 6.57
N LYS A 82 -11.14 -5.29 7.89
CA LYS A 82 -11.36 -6.58 8.57
C LYS A 82 -12.63 -7.31 8.14
N LYS A 83 -13.64 -6.58 7.64
CA LYS A 83 -14.88 -7.19 7.14
C LYS A 83 -14.75 -7.65 5.69
N SER A 84 -13.97 -6.92 4.90
CA SER A 84 -13.77 -7.22 3.48
C SER A 84 -12.64 -8.23 3.24
N PHE A 85 -11.80 -8.45 4.25
CA PHE A 85 -10.62 -9.29 4.10
C PHE A 85 -10.98 -10.74 3.78
N LYS A 86 -10.36 -11.26 2.72
CA LYS A 86 -10.41 -12.68 2.39
C LYS A 86 -9.01 -13.26 2.55
N LYS A 87 -8.92 -14.38 3.26
CA LYS A 87 -7.63 -15.05 3.47
C LYS A 87 -7.07 -15.54 2.14
N ASN A 88 -5.84 -15.13 1.85
CA ASN A 88 -5.09 -15.52 0.67
C ASN A 88 -3.61 -15.56 1.06
N GLU A 89 -2.79 -16.18 0.23
CA GLU A 89 -1.33 -16.25 0.44
C GLU A 89 -0.65 -14.90 0.20
N SER A 90 -1.25 -14.05 -0.61
CA SER A 90 -0.70 -12.73 -0.95
C SER A 90 -1.78 -11.67 -1.07
N PHE A 91 -1.38 -10.42 -0.85
CA PHE A 91 -2.27 -9.26 -0.98
C PHE A 91 -1.53 -8.05 -1.53
N THR A 92 -2.29 -7.12 -2.10
CA THR A 92 -1.80 -5.81 -2.50
C THR A 92 -2.80 -4.75 -2.05
N ILE A 93 -2.31 -3.68 -1.44
CA ILE A 93 -3.16 -2.56 -1.04
C ILE A 93 -2.62 -1.26 -1.61
N LEU A 94 -3.51 -0.47 -2.21
CA LEU A 94 -3.24 0.86 -2.71
C LEU A 94 -3.58 1.89 -1.63
N ILE A 95 -2.61 2.73 -1.32
CA ILE A 95 -2.76 3.84 -0.37
C ILE A 95 -2.51 5.14 -1.13
N GLY A 96 -3.44 6.06 -1.04
CA GLY A 96 -3.37 7.34 -1.76
C GLY A 96 -2.60 8.43 -1.02
N PRO A 97 -2.39 9.58 -1.69
CA PRO A 97 -1.84 10.77 -1.07
C PRO A 97 -2.86 11.43 -0.14
N GLU A 98 -2.47 12.49 0.54
CA GLU A 98 -3.35 13.25 1.43
C GLU A 98 -4.59 13.79 0.73
N GLY A 99 -4.49 14.10 -0.57
CA GLY A 99 -5.63 14.51 -1.41
C GLY A 99 -6.52 13.37 -1.89
N ASP A 100 -6.21 12.13 -1.46
CA ASP A 100 -6.89 10.90 -1.85
C ASP A 100 -6.82 10.59 -3.36
N PHE A 101 -7.36 9.46 -3.75
CA PHE A 101 -7.51 9.08 -5.15
C PHE A 101 -8.65 9.88 -5.80
N SER A 102 -8.52 10.19 -7.08
CA SER A 102 -9.63 10.74 -7.86
C SER A 102 -10.67 9.66 -8.14
N SER A 103 -11.88 10.08 -8.51
CA SER A 103 -12.96 9.15 -8.88
C SER A 103 -12.57 8.25 -10.04
N ASN A 104 -11.86 8.79 -11.03
CA ASN A 104 -11.39 8.01 -12.18
C ASN A 104 -10.35 6.97 -11.77
N GLU A 105 -9.46 7.32 -10.85
CA GLU A 105 -8.44 6.40 -10.34
C GLU A 105 -9.08 5.24 -9.57
N ILE A 106 -10.09 5.51 -8.77
CA ILE A 106 -10.85 4.48 -8.05
C ILE A 106 -11.56 3.56 -9.05
N THR A 107 -12.19 4.12 -10.08
CA THR A 107 -12.85 3.35 -11.13
C THR A 107 -11.86 2.43 -11.86
N ASP A 108 -10.69 2.95 -12.19
CA ASP A 108 -9.64 2.16 -12.87
C ASP A 108 -9.12 1.02 -11.98
N ALA A 109 -8.99 1.28 -10.69
CA ALA A 109 -8.61 0.25 -9.71
C ALA A 109 -9.69 -0.84 -9.61
N HIS A 110 -10.97 -0.46 -9.59
CA HIS A 110 -12.09 -1.41 -9.59
C HIS A 110 -12.08 -2.32 -10.84
N LYS A 111 -11.72 -1.78 -12.00
CA LYS A 111 -11.58 -2.58 -13.23
C LYS A 111 -10.51 -3.66 -13.10
N LYS A 112 -9.51 -3.43 -12.26
CA LYS A 112 -8.45 -4.40 -11.94
C LYS A 112 -8.79 -5.24 -10.70
N LYS A 113 -10.04 -5.20 -10.24
CA LYS A 113 -10.59 -5.99 -9.12
C LYS A 113 -10.05 -5.59 -7.75
N PHE A 114 -9.56 -4.35 -7.60
CA PHE A 114 -9.28 -3.79 -6.28
C PHE A 114 -10.59 -3.45 -5.58
N LYS A 115 -10.73 -3.91 -4.34
CA LYS A 115 -11.92 -3.63 -3.52
C LYS A 115 -11.70 -2.39 -2.70
N SER A 116 -12.66 -1.47 -2.69
CA SER A 116 -12.64 -0.30 -1.83
C SER A 116 -12.83 -0.69 -0.38
N ILE A 117 -11.93 -0.23 0.48
CA ILE A 117 -12.00 -0.46 1.92
C ILE A 117 -11.72 0.83 2.70
N SER A 118 -12.18 0.84 3.94
CA SER A 118 -11.91 1.90 4.90
C SER A 118 -10.94 1.41 5.98
N LEU A 119 -10.04 2.29 6.40
CA LEU A 119 -9.15 2.04 7.53
C LEU A 119 -9.69 2.65 8.84
N GLY A 120 -10.90 3.18 8.81
CA GLY A 120 -11.55 3.78 9.97
C GLY A 120 -12.18 5.12 9.64
N LYS A 121 -12.70 5.79 10.67
CA LYS A 121 -13.45 7.04 10.51
C LYS A 121 -12.57 8.27 10.31
N ASN A 122 -11.34 8.23 10.81
CA ASN A 122 -10.44 9.38 10.75
C ASN A 122 -9.65 9.41 9.46
N THR A 123 -9.40 10.63 8.96
CA THR A 123 -8.46 10.82 7.86
C THR A 123 -7.04 10.60 8.35
N LEU A 124 -6.36 9.61 7.77
CA LEU A 124 -4.99 9.26 8.12
C LEU A 124 -4.01 9.86 7.12
N LYS A 125 -2.84 10.26 7.60
CA LYS A 125 -1.73 10.56 6.70
C LYS A 125 -1.31 9.30 5.95
N THR A 126 -0.80 9.46 4.74
CA THR A 126 -0.38 8.34 3.88
C THR A 126 0.56 7.36 4.60
N GLU A 127 1.52 7.87 5.37
CA GLU A 127 2.44 7.05 6.16
C GLU A 127 1.71 6.22 7.20
N THR A 128 0.81 6.84 7.96
CA THR A 128 0.02 6.18 9.00
C THR A 128 -0.91 5.14 8.37
N ALA A 129 -1.59 5.50 7.30
CA ALA A 129 -2.47 4.59 6.57
C ALA A 129 -1.72 3.35 6.07
N SER A 130 -0.53 3.55 5.51
CA SER A 130 0.31 2.45 5.01
C SER A 130 0.72 1.48 6.11
N ILE A 131 1.16 2.00 7.26
CA ILE A 131 1.59 1.18 8.40
C ILE A 131 0.40 0.40 8.96
N ILE A 132 -0.71 1.07 9.21
CA ILE A 132 -1.91 0.45 9.79
C ILE A 132 -2.47 -0.61 8.84
N ALA A 133 -2.59 -0.30 7.55
CA ALA A 133 -3.11 -1.25 6.56
C ALA A 133 -2.26 -2.52 6.50
N CYS A 134 -0.96 -2.36 6.36
CA CYS A 134 -0.04 -3.51 6.27
C CYS A 134 -0.05 -4.36 7.53
N TYR A 135 0.02 -3.74 8.70
CA TYR A 135 -0.03 -4.45 9.95
C TYR A 135 -1.36 -5.20 10.13
N SER A 136 -2.47 -4.54 9.83
CA SER A 136 -3.79 -5.15 9.95
C SER A 136 -3.94 -6.38 9.06
N ILE A 137 -3.47 -6.31 7.82
CA ILE A 137 -3.53 -7.44 6.90
C ILE A 137 -2.67 -8.59 7.39
N ILE A 138 -1.45 -8.31 7.84
CA ILE A 138 -0.55 -9.34 8.36
C ILE A 138 -1.16 -10.03 9.58
N GLN A 139 -1.81 -9.29 10.47
CA GLN A 139 -2.53 -9.85 11.60
C GLN A 139 -3.71 -10.74 11.16
N LEU A 140 -4.45 -10.32 10.16
CA LEU A 140 -5.57 -11.10 9.63
C LEU A 140 -5.13 -12.36 8.89
N MET A 141 -3.92 -12.38 8.36
CA MET A 141 -3.33 -13.55 7.70
C MET A 141 -2.80 -14.60 8.68
N SER A 142 -2.56 -14.21 9.90
CA SER A 142 -1.96 -15.08 10.93
C SER A 142 -2.93 -16.10 11.50
#